data_e860936fbd95228c3c4275cc8f533813
#
_entry.id   e860936fbd95228c3c4275cc8f533813
#
_cell.length_a   1.000
_cell.length_b   1.000
_cell.length_c   1.000
_cell.angle_alpha   90.00
_cell.angle_beta   90.00
_cell.angle_gamma   90.00
#
_symmetry.space_group_name_H-M   'P 1'
#
loop_
_entity.id
_entity.type
_entity.pdbx_description
1 polymer ?
#
loop_
_entity_poly.entity_id
_entity_poly.type
_entity_poly.pdbx_seq_one_letter_code
_entity_poly.pdbx_strand_id
1 'polypeptide(L)'
;MSLQEQTSRYSEVQRRKWFVRVLMVIAVGCVLVAKIYFTISLVDPWVGIYSILTSFVLLCILVLSYFKYKDPYLNAKNINITNGPLISMIVPAKNEEKNIRNCVQSCLNQTYRNKEIIVVNDGSTDSTGEILDEIRKENRTENFHILHLSKSAGKKKAVEAASEIARGEIYACMDSDCDMAHDAVEKAAKIFQNDRKLGALTCHGRVRDARRGNTMERFQQVYIDISCRAIKAAESSYNSVTCCSGSLSFYRRVAIQDFIHEWANDRFLGIDFKFCTDRRMTAHILANRPKSDSSLDKKPQEHMPILQTGDDDIETMKKSLDPDDEISNHRITWNVEYSNSIKVNVGVPKTFGSLAKQQIRWKKSFIRSLFATGGIFWKRPSFIALLYYIQTAMKLIRPYIVFYTIIILPLKGDFASVLFWIAGLMFTGMIWAVEYRLRNPDDGLWLYRPAFTFINTFVYSWLLIYSAITIRNKSWR
;
A
#
# COMPACT_ATOMS: atom_id res chain seq x y z
N MET A 1 3.22 37.80 -11.38
CA MET A 1 4.32 37.10 -10.66
C MET A 1 5.19 36.45 -11.69
N SER A 2 6.47 36.83 -11.77
CA SER A 2 7.40 36.29 -12.79
C SER A 2 7.70 34.82 -12.53
N LEU A 3 8.15 34.08 -13.57
CA LEU A 3 8.59 32.68 -13.45
C LEU A 3 9.70 32.52 -12.39
N GLN A 4 10.57 33.51 -12.27
CA GLN A 4 11.64 33.54 -11.26
C GLN A 4 11.08 33.67 -9.84
N GLU A 5 10.07 34.50 -9.60
CA GLU A 5 9.41 34.62 -8.28
C GLU A 5 8.66 33.33 -7.91
N GLN A 6 8.01 32.68 -8.88
CA GLN A 6 7.36 31.37 -8.64
C GLN A 6 8.35 30.28 -8.27
N THR A 7 9.48 30.22 -8.98
CA THR A 7 10.56 29.24 -8.72
C THR A 7 11.23 29.48 -7.37
N SER A 8 11.48 30.76 -7.04
CA SER A 8 12.05 31.17 -5.74
C SER A 8 11.11 30.79 -4.60
N ARG A 9 9.83 31.14 -4.68
CA ARG A 9 8.82 30.78 -3.68
C ARG A 9 8.65 29.28 -3.51
N TYR A 10 8.67 28.51 -4.61
CA TYR A 10 8.61 27.05 -4.56
C TYR A 10 9.82 26.46 -3.84
N SER A 11 11.03 26.94 -4.14
CA SER A 11 12.27 26.47 -3.48
C SER A 11 12.29 26.81 -1.99
N GLU A 12 11.79 27.96 -1.59
CA GLU A 12 11.66 28.34 -0.18
C GLU A 12 10.67 27.45 0.59
N VAL A 13 9.51 27.16 0.01
CA VAL A 13 8.51 26.24 0.58
C VAL A 13 9.09 24.84 0.75
N GLN A 14 9.83 24.34 -0.22
CA GLN A 14 10.46 23.01 -0.12
C GLN A 14 11.57 23.00 0.95
N ARG A 15 12.37 24.04 1.04
CA ARG A 15 13.42 24.21 2.06
C ARG A 15 12.83 24.25 3.46
N ARG A 16 11.73 24.99 3.65
CA ARG A 16 11.00 25.05 4.92
C ARG A 16 10.42 23.67 5.31
N LYS A 17 9.83 22.95 4.37
CA LYS A 17 9.32 21.58 4.62
C LYS A 17 10.45 20.63 5.01
N TRP A 18 11.58 20.70 4.34
CA TRP A 18 12.76 19.89 4.68
C TRP A 18 13.26 20.18 6.08
N PHE A 19 13.42 21.46 6.43
CA PHE A 19 13.85 21.88 7.76
C PHE A 19 12.94 21.35 8.87
N VAL A 20 11.62 21.47 8.72
CA VAL A 20 10.65 20.95 9.70
C VAL A 20 10.76 19.42 9.82
N ARG A 21 10.98 18.70 8.73
CA ARG A 21 11.19 17.24 8.76
C ARG A 21 12.46 16.87 9.55
N VAL A 22 13.54 17.59 9.36
CA VAL A 22 14.78 17.40 10.14
C VAL A 22 14.51 17.65 11.62
N LEU A 23 13.84 18.74 11.96
CA LEU A 23 13.46 19.04 13.35
C LEU A 23 12.58 17.95 13.97
N MET A 24 11.64 17.39 13.21
CA MET A 24 10.79 16.27 13.68
C MET A 24 11.63 15.02 13.98
N VAL A 25 12.58 14.68 13.12
CA VAL A 25 13.48 13.54 13.33
C VAL A 25 14.34 13.76 14.58
N ILE A 26 14.90 14.96 14.77
CA ILE A 26 15.66 15.33 15.97
C ILE A 26 14.77 15.23 17.21
N ALA A 27 13.57 15.81 17.19
CA ALA A 27 12.63 15.75 18.32
C ALA A 27 12.27 14.32 18.72
N VAL A 28 12.03 13.44 17.76
CA VAL A 28 11.76 12.02 18.04
C VAL A 28 13.02 11.34 18.61
N GLY A 29 14.20 11.66 18.09
CA GLY A 29 15.48 11.18 18.64
C GLY A 29 15.70 11.60 20.10
N CYS A 30 15.47 12.87 20.41
CA CYS A 30 15.56 13.38 21.79
C CYS A 30 14.56 12.69 22.73
N VAL A 31 13.32 12.51 22.28
CA VAL A 31 12.30 11.79 23.06
C VAL A 31 12.68 10.32 23.24
N LEU A 32 13.29 9.68 22.27
CA LEU A 32 13.79 8.30 22.39
C LEU A 32 14.85 8.20 23.49
N VAL A 33 15.84 9.11 23.51
CA VAL A 33 16.89 9.17 24.54
C VAL A 33 16.26 9.42 25.91
N ALA A 34 15.36 10.39 26.04
CA ALA A 34 14.63 10.66 27.28
C ALA A 34 13.87 9.43 27.78
N LYS A 35 13.20 8.71 26.89
CA LYS A 35 12.48 7.48 27.25
C LYS A 35 13.40 6.39 27.77
N ILE A 36 14.58 6.22 27.22
CA ILE A 36 15.60 5.28 27.73
C ILE A 36 15.98 5.67 29.16
N TYR A 37 16.31 6.95 29.40
CA TYR A 37 16.68 7.46 30.71
C TYR A 37 15.57 7.24 31.76
N PHE A 38 14.33 7.65 31.45
CA PHE A 38 13.22 7.53 32.39
C PHE A 38 12.80 6.07 32.64
N THR A 39 12.94 5.19 31.65
CA THR A 39 12.64 3.75 31.82
C THR A 39 13.60 3.10 32.81
N ILE A 40 14.86 3.49 32.83
CA ILE A 40 15.86 2.95 33.79
C ILE A 40 15.55 3.41 35.21
N SER A 41 15.02 4.63 35.39
CA SER A 41 14.97 5.30 36.69
C SER A 41 13.58 5.36 37.34
N LEU A 42 12.50 5.45 36.58
CA LEU A 42 11.21 5.88 37.10
C LEU A 42 9.98 5.15 36.52
N VAL A 43 10.11 4.39 35.45
CA VAL A 43 8.97 3.85 34.72
C VAL A 43 8.98 2.32 34.75
N ASP A 44 7.77 1.72 34.84
CA ASP A 44 7.60 0.27 34.72
C ASP A 44 8.34 -0.27 33.47
N PRO A 45 9.19 -1.32 33.60
CA PRO A 45 10.01 -1.80 32.51
C PRO A 45 9.23 -2.23 31.24
N TRP A 46 8.05 -2.84 31.38
CA TRP A 46 7.25 -3.28 30.26
C TRP A 46 6.71 -2.10 29.43
N VAL A 47 6.19 -1.10 30.12
CA VAL A 47 5.71 0.14 29.50
C VAL A 47 6.87 0.92 28.89
N GLY A 48 7.99 0.99 29.60
CA GLY A 48 9.20 1.66 29.14
C GLY A 48 9.76 1.05 27.87
N ILE A 49 10.01 -0.25 27.84
CA ILE A 49 10.51 -0.97 26.66
C ILE A 49 9.55 -0.80 25.47
N TYR A 50 8.24 -0.98 25.68
CA TYR A 50 7.25 -0.76 24.63
C TYR A 50 7.27 0.67 24.08
N SER A 51 7.42 1.67 24.96
CA SER A 51 7.49 3.08 24.58
C SER A 51 8.78 3.42 23.83
N ILE A 52 9.93 2.83 24.21
CA ILE A 52 11.21 2.93 23.48
C ILE A 52 11.06 2.35 22.07
N LEU A 53 10.56 1.12 21.95
CA LEU A 53 10.34 0.46 20.65
C LEU A 53 9.39 1.26 19.76
N THR A 54 8.32 1.85 20.33
CA THR A 54 7.40 2.71 19.57
C THR A 54 8.10 3.93 18.99
N SER A 55 8.95 4.60 19.78
CA SER A 55 9.70 5.79 19.33
C SER A 55 10.79 5.42 18.34
N PHE A 56 11.48 4.31 18.53
CA PHE A 56 12.46 3.79 17.57
C PHE A 56 11.82 3.49 16.21
N VAL A 57 10.69 2.76 16.18
CA VAL A 57 9.95 2.47 14.94
C VAL A 57 9.47 3.77 14.28
N LEU A 58 8.96 4.73 15.05
CA LEU A 58 8.56 6.04 14.54
C LEU A 58 9.74 6.76 13.88
N LEU A 59 10.89 6.80 14.54
CA LEU A 59 12.11 7.40 14.02
C LEU A 59 12.53 6.76 12.70
N CYS A 60 12.59 5.43 12.64
CA CYS A 60 12.92 4.69 11.43
C CYS A 60 11.97 5.02 10.28
N ILE A 61 10.65 5.02 10.52
CA ILE A 61 9.65 5.34 9.49
C ILE A 61 9.85 6.76 8.97
N LEU A 62 10.08 7.75 9.84
CA LEU A 62 10.31 9.14 9.44
C LEU A 62 11.58 9.26 8.60
N VAL A 63 12.69 8.69 9.07
CA VAL A 63 13.97 8.73 8.33
C VAL A 63 13.83 8.08 6.96
N LEU A 64 13.26 6.89 6.88
CA LEU A 64 13.09 6.18 5.62
C LEU A 64 12.16 6.91 4.66
N SER A 65 11.02 7.39 5.15
CA SER A 65 10.01 8.06 4.29
C SER A 65 10.44 9.46 3.85
N TYR A 66 11.33 10.13 4.57
CA TYR A 66 11.77 11.50 4.25
C TYR A 66 13.04 11.54 3.42
N PHE A 67 14.01 10.69 3.73
CA PHE A 67 15.36 10.81 3.20
C PHE A 67 15.74 9.67 2.24
N LYS A 68 15.15 8.48 2.39
CA LYS A 68 15.47 7.35 1.53
C LYS A 68 14.42 7.10 0.43
N TYR A 69 13.14 7.26 0.74
CA TYR A 69 12.07 7.03 -0.25
C TYR A 69 12.14 8.05 -1.40
N LYS A 70 12.14 7.52 -2.61
CA LYS A 70 11.95 8.27 -3.84
C LYS A 70 10.74 7.69 -4.56
N ASP A 71 9.82 8.56 -5.03
CA ASP A 71 8.67 8.09 -5.81
C ASP A 71 9.18 7.50 -7.13
N PRO A 72 8.86 6.23 -7.46
CA PRO A 72 9.34 5.57 -8.67
C PRO A 72 8.94 6.32 -9.95
N TYR A 73 7.84 7.07 -9.93
CA TYR A 73 7.43 7.91 -11.06
C TYR A 73 8.45 9.01 -11.40
N LEU A 74 9.20 9.53 -10.44
CA LEU A 74 10.19 10.58 -10.70
C LEU A 74 11.29 10.12 -11.66
N ASN A 75 11.66 8.85 -11.60
CA ASN A 75 12.65 8.25 -12.51
C ASN A 75 12.02 7.87 -13.87
N ALA A 76 10.72 7.64 -13.90
CA ALA A 76 10.00 7.16 -15.08
C ALA A 76 9.25 8.26 -15.85
N LYS A 77 9.16 9.49 -15.33
CA LYS A 77 8.31 10.56 -15.89
C LYS A 77 8.60 10.90 -17.36
N ASN A 78 9.86 10.81 -17.80
CA ASN A 78 10.30 11.16 -19.15
C ASN A 78 10.27 9.97 -20.12
N ILE A 79 9.84 8.78 -19.68
CA ILE A 79 9.78 7.59 -20.54
C ILE A 79 8.66 7.78 -21.56
N ASN A 80 9.01 7.54 -22.82
CA ASN A 80 8.04 7.45 -23.91
C ASN A 80 7.32 6.09 -23.83
N ILE A 81 5.98 6.11 -23.82
CA ILE A 81 5.14 4.92 -23.73
C ILE A 81 4.23 4.72 -24.94
N THR A 82 4.61 5.24 -26.12
CA THR A 82 3.83 5.10 -27.35
C THR A 82 3.52 3.62 -27.62
N ASN A 83 4.50 2.74 -27.39
CA ASN A 83 4.40 1.28 -27.46
C ASN A 83 4.51 0.64 -26.07
N GLY A 84 3.91 1.23 -25.06
CA GLY A 84 3.94 0.72 -23.68
C GLY A 84 3.11 -0.57 -23.51
N PRO A 85 3.25 -1.26 -22.35
CA PRO A 85 2.61 -2.56 -22.11
C PRO A 85 1.07 -2.46 -22.10
N LEU A 86 0.38 -3.49 -22.58
CA LEU A 86 -1.07 -3.60 -22.43
C LEU A 86 -1.42 -3.75 -20.95
N ILE A 87 -2.36 -2.92 -20.47
CA ILE A 87 -2.84 -2.96 -19.08
C ILE A 87 -4.30 -3.42 -19.03
N SER A 88 -4.56 -4.54 -18.36
CA SER A 88 -5.90 -5.03 -18.07
C SER A 88 -6.40 -4.45 -16.75
N MET A 89 -7.40 -3.58 -16.80
CA MET A 89 -8.05 -3.03 -15.60
C MET A 89 -9.17 -3.97 -15.16
N ILE A 90 -9.01 -4.57 -13.98
CA ILE A 90 -9.91 -5.58 -13.42
C ILE A 90 -10.68 -4.98 -12.25
N VAL A 91 -12.02 -4.94 -12.39
CA VAL A 91 -12.93 -4.36 -11.39
C VAL A 91 -13.97 -5.41 -10.96
N PRO A 92 -13.77 -6.12 -9.85
CA PRO A 92 -14.80 -6.96 -9.27
C PRO A 92 -15.84 -6.11 -8.54
N ALA A 93 -17.11 -6.26 -8.87
CA ALA A 93 -18.23 -5.49 -8.33
C ALA A 93 -19.30 -6.38 -7.73
N LYS A 94 -19.83 -5.99 -6.57
CA LYS A 94 -21.00 -6.64 -5.96
C LYS A 94 -21.83 -5.66 -5.15
N ASN A 95 -23.06 -5.41 -5.57
CA ASN A 95 -24.01 -4.50 -4.93
C ASN A 95 -23.41 -3.09 -4.76
N GLU A 96 -23.00 -2.49 -5.87
CA GLU A 96 -22.33 -1.20 -5.97
C GLU A 96 -23.08 -0.21 -6.87
N GLU A 97 -24.41 -0.30 -6.95
CA GLU A 97 -25.26 0.58 -7.77
C GLU A 97 -24.92 2.08 -7.62
N LYS A 98 -24.49 2.51 -6.42
CA LYS A 98 -24.16 3.91 -6.11
C LYS A 98 -22.80 4.36 -6.63
N ASN A 99 -21.85 3.43 -6.83
CA ASN A 99 -20.46 3.75 -7.11
C ASN A 99 -19.98 3.26 -8.48
N ILE A 100 -20.56 2.17 -9.00
CA ILE A 100 -20.04 1.44 -10.16
C ILE A 100 -19.91 2.32 -11.41
N ARG A 101 -20.87 3.23 -11.67
CA ARG A 101 -20.80 4.14 -12.82
C ARG A 101 -19.56 5.05 -12.75
N ASN A 102 -19.30 5.67 -11.61
CA ASN A 102 -18.13 6.52 -11.42
C ASN A 102 -16.82 5.73 -11.51
N CYS A 103 -16.79 4.52 -10.96
CA CYS A 103 -15.65 3.63 -11.02
C CYS A 103 -15.29 3.29 -12.47
N VAL A 104 -16.25 2.76 -13.25
CA VAL A 104 -16.03 2.36 -14.65
C VAL A 104 -15.70 3.57 -15.52
N GLN A 105 -16.38 4.72 -15.30
CA GLN A 105 -16.08 5.95 -16.03
C GLN A 105 -14.65 6.42 -15.78
N SER A 106 -14.11 6.27 -14.56
CA SER A 106 -12.72 6.60 -14.26
C SER A 106 -11.71 5.69 -15.00
N CYS A 107 -12.09 4.44 -15.29
CA CYS A 107 -11.31 3.53 -16.11
C CYS A 107 -11.35 3.91 -17.59
N LEU A 108 -12.54 4.22 -18.12
CA LEU A 108 -12.72 4.63 -19.52
C LEU A 108 -11.94 5.91 -19.83
N ASN A 109 -11.94 6.89 -18.92
CA ASN A 109 -11.34 8.21 -19.06
C ASN A 109 -9.81 8.25 -18.83
N GLN A 110 -9.12 7.11 -18.72
CA GLN A 110 -7.66 7.10 -18.58
C GLN A 110 -6.97 7.59 -19.84
N THR A 111 -5.94 8.46 -19.67
CA THR A 111 -5.12 9.00 -20.78
C THR A 111 -4.35 7.92 -21.53
N TYR A 112 -3.98 6.84 -20.85
CA TYR A 112 -3.28 5.71 -21.45
C TYR A 112 -4.18 4.92 -22.40
N ARG A 113 -3.75 4.76 -23.66
CA ARG A 113 -4.58 4.14 -24.71
C ARG A 113 -4.49 2.63 -24.76
N ASN A 114 -3.30 2.05 -24.54
CA ASN A 114 -3.09 0.60 -24.60
C ASN A 114 -3.63 -0.09 -23.35
N LYS A 115 -4.95 -0.13 -23.22
CA LYS A 115 -5.67 -0.67 -22.07
C LYS A 115 -6.89 -1.48 -22.49
N GLU A 116 -7.26 -2.43 -21.67
CA GLU A 116 -8.56 -3.09 -21.68
C GLU A 116 -9.21 -3.02 -20.30
N ILE A 117 -10.51 -3.06 -20.23
CA ILE A 117 -11.31 -2.96 -19.01
C ILE A 117 -12.16 -4.21 -18.89
N ILE A 118 -12.05 -4.89 -17.74
CA ILE A 118 -12.80 -6.10 -17.44
C ILE A 118 -13.52 -5.88 -16.11
N VAL A 119 -14.83 -5.72 -16.17
CA VAL A 119 -15.69 -5.59 -14.99
C VAL A 119 -16.38 -6.92 -14.72
N VAL A 120 -16.30 -7.41 -13.49
CA VAL A 120 -16.96 -8.66 -13.10
C VAL A 120 -18.07 -8.35 -12.11
N ASN A 121 -19.31 -8.52 -12.52
CA ASN A 121 -20.47 -8.50 -11.64
C ASN A 121 -20.57 -9.82 -10.89
N ASP A 122 -20.17 -9.85 -9.62
CA ASP A 122 -20.15 -11.04 -8.76
C ASP A 122 -21.55 -11.33 -8.17
N GLY A 123 -22.53 -11.59 -9.04
CA GLY A 123 -23.89 -11.95 -8.65
C GLY A 123 -24.55 -10.87 -7.81
N SER A 124 -24.56 -9.61 -8.26
CA SER A 124 -25.28 -8.51 -7.60
C SER A 124 -26.78 -8.71 -7.62
N THR A 125 -27.46 -8.22 -6.58
CA THR A 125 -28.92 -8.29 -6.39
C THR A 125 -29.59 -6.92 -6.42
N ASP A 126 -28.80 -5.85 -6.59
CA ASP A 126 -29.23 -4.47 -6.82
C ASP A 126 -29.09 -4.10 -8.31
N SER A 127 -29.26 -2.83 -8.66
CA SER A 127 -29.18 -2.34 -10.04
C SER A 127 -27.74 -2.30 -10.63
N THR A 128 -26.74 -2.88 -9.95
CA THR A 128 -25.34 -2.88 -10.44
C THR A 128 -25.23 -3.50 -11.85
N GLY A 129 -25.92 -4.62 -12.08
CA GLY A 129 -25.89 -5.32 -13.38
C GLY A 129 -26.47 -4.47 -14.51
N GLU A 130 -27.65 -3.89 -14.29
CA GLU A 130 -28.36 -3.02 -15.24
C GLU A 130 -27.50 -1.79 -15.60
N ILE A 131 -26.91 -1.13 -14.60
CA ILE A 131 -26.01 0.02 -14.81
C ILE A 131 -24.79 -0.36 -15.66
N LEU A 132 -24.21 -1.54 -15.44
CA LEU A 132 -23.09 -2.02 -16.24
C LEU A 132 -23.50 -2.25 -17.70
N ASP A 133 -24.68 -2.84 -17.95
CA ASP A 133 -25.20 -3.05 -19.30
C ASP A 133 -25.49 -1.74 -20.03
N GLU A 134 -25.99 -0.72 -19.32
CA GLU A 134 -26.14 0.64 -19.85
C GLU A 134 -24.79 1.21 -20.27
N ILE A 135 -23.78 1.17 -19.38
CA ILE A 135 -22.43 1.69 -19.69
C ILE A 135 -21.84 0.95 -20.90
N ARG A 136 -22.08 -0.36 -21.02
CA ARG A 136 -21.61 -1.16 -22.17
C ARG A 136 -22.29 -0.74 -23.49
N LYS A 137 -23.57 -0.40 -23.46
CA LYS A 137 -24.30 0.13 -24.63
C LYS A 137 -23.79 1.51 -25.04
N GLU A 138 -23.47 2.37 -24.05
CA GLU A 138 -22.94 3.71 -24.27
C GLU A 138 -21.49 3.67 -24.82
N ASN A 139 -20.71 2.64 -24.46
CA ASN A 139 -19.28 2.52 -24.76
C ASN A 139 -18.98 1.19 -25.49
N ARG A 140 -19.35 1.11 -26.76
CA ARG A 140 -19.14 -0.08 -27.62
C ARG A 140 -17.69 -0.16 -28.14
N THR A 141 -16.72 -0.43 -27.25
CA THR A 141 -15.35 -0.66 -27.63
C THR A 141 -14.96 -2.13 -27.45
N GLU A 142 -14.11 -2.66 -28.33
CA GLU A 142 -13.64 -4.05 -28.24
C GLU A 142 -12.87 -4.36 -26.95
N ASN A 143 -12.27 -3.35 -26.33
CA ASN A 143 -11.45 -3.48 -25.13
C ASN A 143 -12.22 -3.23 -23.82
N PHE A 144 -13.56 -3.28 -23.82
CA PHE A 144 -14.38 -3.18 -22.62
C PHE A 144 -15.27 -4.42 -22.47
N HIS A 145 -15.03 -5.22 -21.45
CA HIS A 145 -15.71 -6.49 -21.18
C HIS A 145 -16.45 -6.44 -19.85
N ILE A 146 -17.62 -7.03 -19.81
CA ILE A 146 -18.40 -7.25 -18.59
C ILE A 146 -18.69 -8.75 -18.47
N LEU A 147 -18.35 -9.32 -17.32
CA LEU A 147 -18.68 -10.70 -16.95
C LEU A 147 -19.75 -10.68 -15.86
N HIS A 148 -20.90 -11.28 -16.13
CA HIS A 148 -21.96 -11.46 -15.13
C HIS A 148 -21.91 -12.88 -14.58
N LEU A 149 -21.58 -13.03 -13.29
CA LEU A 149 -21.64 -14.32 -12.61
C LEU A 149 -23.07 -14.55 -12.11
N SER A 150 -23.64 -15.73 -12.39
CA SER A 150 -25.00 -16.09 -11.98
C SER A 150 -25.17 -16.14 -10.46
N LYS A 151 -24.09 -16.42 -9.73
CA LYS A 151 -24.05 -16.48 -8.27
C LYS A 151 -22.75 -15.89 -7.75
N SER A 152 -22.84 -15.19 -6.61
CA SER A 152 -21.65 -14.62 -5.98
C SER A 152 -20.66 -15.69 -5.54
N ALA A 153 -19.46 -15.60 -6.09
CA ALA A 153 -18.31 -16.44 -5.76
C ALA A 153 -17.27 -15.71 -4.86
N GLY A 154 -17.38 -14.39 -4.74
CA GLY A 154 -16.50 -13.53 -3.95
C GLY A 154 -15.39 -12.90 -4.77
N LYS A 155 -14.83 -11.78 -4.26
CA LYS A 155 -13.83 -10.93 -4.94
C LYS A 155 -12.69 -11.73 -5.57
N LYS A 156 -12.13 -12.71 -4.86
CA LYS A 156 -10.99 -13.49 -5.36
C LYS A 156 -11.37 -14.28 -6.62
N LYS A 157 -12.53 -14.93 -6.62
CA LYS A 157 -13.06 -15.68 -7.77
C LYS A 157 -13.43 -14.77 -8.94
N ALA A 158 -13.95 -13.58 -8.65
CA ALA A 158 -14.24 -12.60 -9.69
C ALA A 158 -12.95 -12.11 -10.38
N VAL A 159 -11.85 -11.88 -9.62
CA VAL A 159 -10.54 -11.53 -10.20
C VAL A 159 -9.95 -12.71 -10.98
N GLU A 160 -10.09 -13.95 -10.50
CA GLU A 160 -9.67 -15.16 -11.21
C GLU A 160 -10.37 -15.23 -12.58
N ALA A 161 -11.71 -15.14 -12.62
CA ALA A 161 -12.48 -15.15 -13.86
C ALA A 161 -12.08 -14.03 -14.84
N ALA A 162 -11.81 -12.82 -14.33
CA ALA A 162 -11.28 -11.75 -15.17
C ALA A 162 -9.89 -12.08 -15.74
N SER A 163 -9.03 -12.73 -14.94
CA SER A 163 -7.67 -13.06 -15.36
C SER A 163 -7.60 -14.10 -16.48
N GLU A 164 -8.66 -14.92 -16.66
CA GLU A 164 -8.75 -15.92 -17.73
C GLU A 164 -8.90 -15.28 -19.12
N ILE A 165 -9.54 -14.10 -19.19
CA ILE A 165 -9.73 -13.36 -20.45
C ILE A 165 -8.79 -12.17 -20.60
N ALA A 166 -8.09 -11.79 -19.52
CA ALA A 166 -7.18 -10.65 -19.51
C ALA A 166 -5.92 -10.93 -20.36
N ARG A 167 -5.64 -10.04 -21.31
CA ARG A 167 -4.51 -10.15 -22.25
C ARG A 167 -3.30 -9.32 -21.81
N GLY A 168 -3.49 -8.37 -20.87
CA GLY A 168 -2.47 -7.40 -20.47
C GLY A 168 -1.25 -8.04 -19.80
N GLU A 169 -0.11 -7.40 -19.99
CA GLU A 169 1.14 -7.71 -19.30
C GLU A 169 1.10 -7.25 -17.82
N ILE A 170 0.23 -6.28 -17.54
CA ILE A 170 0.05 -5.69 -16.21
C ILE A 170 -1.45 -5.70 -15.89
N TYR A 171 -1.80 -6.19 -14.71
CA TYR A 171 -3.16 -6.14 -14.18
C TYR A 171 -3.31 -4.98 -13.21
N ALA A 172 -4.23 -4.06 -13.50
CA ALA A 172 -4.66 -2.99 -12.61
C ALA A 172 -5.92 -3.43 -11.86
N CYS A 173 -5.77 -3.93 -10.63
CA CYS A 173 -6.90 -4.35 -9.81
C CYS A 173 -7.42 -3.17 -8.99
N MET A 174 -8.73 -2.88 -9.09
CA MET A 174 -9.37 -1.78 -8.38
C MET A 174 -10.70 -2.21 -7.74
N ASP A 175 -10.95 -1.74 -6.51
CA ASP A 175 -12.26 -1.90 -5.87
C ASP A 175 -13.34 -1.06 -6.55
N SER A 176 -14.55 -1.59 -6.64
CA SER A 176 -15.69 -0.97 -7.36
C SER A 176 -16.27 0.28 -6.71
N ASP A 177 -15.88 0.56 -5.45
CA ASP A 177 -16.23 1.79 -4.72
C ASP A 177 -15.18 2.92 -4.87
N CYS A 178 -14.16 2.67 -5.70
CA CYS A 178 -13.05 3.59 -5.95
C CYS A 178 -13.14 4.26 -7.33
N ASP A 179 -12.44 5.38 -7.48
CA ASP A 179 -12.20 6.06 -8.75
C ASP A 179 -10.76 6.56 -8.83
N MET A 180 -10.09 6.35 -9.95
CA MET A 180 -8.69 6.71 -10.11
C MET A 180 -8.51 8.04 -10.86
N ALA A 181 -7.38 8.72 -10.60
CA ALA A 181 -7.00 9.91 -11.36
C ALA A 181 -6.81 9.57 -12.85
N HIS A 182 -7.13 10.50 -13.74
CA HIS A 182 -7.16 10.29 -15.20
C HIS A 182 -5.80 9.86 -15.81
N ASP A 183 -4.69 10.13 -15.13
CA ASP A 183 -3.32 9.80 -15.55
C ASP A 183 -2.70 8.62 -14.78
N ALA A 184 -3.51 7.91 -13.97
CA ALA A 184 -3.03 6.88 -13.07
C ALA A 184 -2.40 5.68 -13.82
N VAL A 185 -3.08 5.22 -14.87
CA VAL A 185 -2.62 4.07 -15.68
C VAL A 185 -1.40 4.43 -16.49
N GLU A 186 -1.33 5.64 -17.05
CA GLU A 186 -0.15 6.13 -17.77
C GLU A 186 1.10 6.17 -16.88
N LYS A 187 0.96 6.72 -15.67
CA LYS A 187 2.06 6.75 -14.71
C LYS A 187 2.53 5.35 -14.31
N ALA A 188 1.59 4.43 -14.11
CA ALA A 188 1.92 3.04 -13.81
C ALA A 188 2.65 2.38 -14.99
N ALA A 189 2.18 2.54 -16.23
CA ALA A 189 2.83 2.02 -17.42
C ALA A 189 4.30 2.47 -17.52
N LYS A 190 4.56 3.77 -17.32
CA LYS A 190 5.92 4.33 -17.28
C LYS A 190 6.81 3.70 -16.22
N ILE A 191 6.29 3.52 -15.00
CA ILE A 191 7.03 2.91 -13.89
C ILE A 191 7.37 1.44 -14.22
N PHE A 192 6.41 0.65 -14.70
CA PHE A 192 6.65 -0.76 -15.06
C PHE A 192 7.59 -0.94 -16.26
N GLN A 193 7.58 -0.01 -17.18
CA GLN A 193 8.54 0.00 -18.30
C GLN A 193 9.95 0.35 -17.83
N ASN A 194 10.07 1.23 -16.83
CA ASN A 194 11.35 1.63 -16.23
C ASN A 194 12.01 0.53 -15.39
N ASP A 195 11.19 -0.25 -14.65
CA ASP A 195 11.69 -1.33 -13.78
C ASP A 195 11.08 -2.67 -14.17
N ARG A 196 11.90 -3.52 -14.85
CA ARG A 196 11.48 -4.88 -15.21
C ARG A 196 11.38 -5.82 -14.01
N LYS A 197 12.03 -5.51 -12.88
CA LYS A 197 11.97 -6.26 -11.63
C LYS A 197 10.75 -5.88 -10.78
N LEU A 198 9.99 -4.86 -11.18
CA LEU A 198 8.77 -4.47 -10.48
C LEU A 198 7.68 -5.51 -10.69
N GLY A 199 7.33 -6.24 -9.63
CA GLY A 199 6.25 -7.23 -9.61
C GLY A 199 4.90 -6.63 -9.21
N ALA A 200 4.91 -5.63 -8.31
CA ALA A 200 3.69 -4.93 -7.91
C ALA A 200 3.94 -3.46 -7.54
N LEU A 201 2.92 -2.64 -7.81
CA LEU A 201 2.90 -1.21 -7.49
C LEU A 201 1.59 -0.85 -6.80
N THR A 202 1.68 -0.25 -5.61
CA THR A 202 0.50 0.28 -4.90
C THR A 202 0.44 1.80 -4.98
N CYS A 203 -0.76 2.35 -4.90
CA CYS A 203 -1.06 3.75 -5.15
C CYS A 203 -1.38 4.52 -3.88
N HIS A 204 -1.48 5.85 -4.01
CA HIS A 204 -1.87 6.72 -2.92
C HIS A 204 -3.39 6.88 -2.84
N GLY A 205 -3.98 6.27 -1.80
CA GLY A 205 -5.39 6.40 -1.49
C GLY A 205 -5.73 7.76 -0.85
N ARG A 206 -6.88 8.31 -1.22
CA ARG A 206 -7.51 9.47 -0.59
C ARG A 206 -8.98 9.18 -0.36
N VAL A 207 -9.53 9.65 0.74
CA VAL A 207 -10.98 9.56 0.95
C VAL A 207 -11.68 10.58 0.04
N ARG A 208 -12.68 10.12 -0.70
CA ARG A 208 -13.49 10.98 -1.56
C ARG A 208 -14.17 12.06 -0.72
N ASP A 209 -14.00 13.32 -1.08
CA ASP A 209 -14.60 14.49 -0.42
C ASP A 209 -14.43 14.57 1.11
N ALA A 210 -13.31 14.08 1.65
CA ALA A 210 -13.07 14.02 3.11
C ALA A 210 -13.26 15.37 3.83
N ARG A 211 -13.00 16.50 3.17
CA ARG A 211 -13.20 17.84 3.76
C ARG A 211 -14.66 18.14 4.07
N ARG A 212 -15.58 17.68 3.21
CA ARG A 212 -17.03 17.80 3.38
C ARG A 212 -17.64 16.63 4.13
N GLY A 213 -16.86 15.58 4.32
CA GLY A 213 -17.26 14.35 4.97
C GLY A 213 -17.52 14.50 6.47
N ASN A 214 -18.11 13.48 7.06
CA ASN A 214 -18.34 13.42 8.52
C ASN A 214 -17.04 13.06 9.28
N THR A 215 -17.10 13.03 10.60
CA THR A 215 -15.96 12.73 11.48
C THR A 215 -15.29 11.38 11.15
N MET A 216 -16.05 10.35 10.79
CA MET A 216 -15.50 9.03 10.47
C MET A 216 -14.71 9.06 9.15
N GLU A 217 -15.19 9.76 8.14
CA GLU A 217 -14.49 9.96 6.87
C GLU A 217 -13.20 10.76 7.08
N ARG A 218 -13.22 11.79 7.92
CA ARG A 218 -12.04 12.60 8.27
C ARG A 218 -10.99 11.80 9.04
N PHE A 219 -11.38 10.96 9.99
CA PHE A 219 -10.48 10.03 10.68
C PHE A 219 -9.82 9.06 9.70
N GLN A 220 -10.57 8.53 8.76
CA GLN A 220 -10.02 7.60 7.77
C GLN A 220 -9.09 8.29 6.78
N GLN A 221 -9.38 9.53 6.38
CA GLN A 221 -8.47 10.31 5.53
C GLN A 221 -7.09 10.45 6.18
N VAL A 222 -7.03 10.88 7.44
CA VAL A 222 -5.72 11.05 8.12
C VAL A 222 -5.02 9.73 8.38
N TYR A 223 -5.76 8.63 8.55
CA TYR A 223 -5.21 7.28 8.67
C TYR A 223 -4.63 6.78 7.35
N ILE A 224 -5.38 6.86 6.26
CA ILE A 224 -4.99 6.38 4.93
C ILE A 224 -3.78 7.17 4.41
N ASP A 225 -3.80 8.50 4.55
CA ASP A 225 -2.70 9.35 4.10
C ASP A 225 -1.37 8.95 4.75
N ILE A 226 -1.34 8.81 6.09
CA ILE A 226 -0.12 8.43 6.81
C ILE A 226 0.29 6.99 6.50
N SER A 227 -0.67 6.06 6.39
CA SER A 227 -0.37 4.68 5.99
C SER A 227 0.34 4.63 4.64
N CYS A 228 -0.10 5.44 3.69
CA CYS A 228 0.53 5.53 2.38
C CYS A 228 1.85 6.30 2.41
N ARG A 229 1.84 7.54 2.87
CA ARG A 229 2.98 8.47 2.74
C ARG A 229 4.13 8.22 3.71
N ALA A 230 3.88 7.55 4.82
CA ALA A 230 4.91 7.22 5.79
C ALA A 230 5.25 5.73 5.77
N ILE A 231 4.28 4.86 6.07
CA ILE A 231 4.55 3.43 6.24
C ILE A 231 4.90 2.77 4.90
N LYS A 232 4.04 2.89 3.87
CA LYS A 232 4.33 2.30 2.55
C LYS A 232 5.54 2.95 1.89
N ALA A 233 5.76 4.27 2.08
CA ALA A 233 6.95 4.94 1.59
C ALA A 233 8.22 4.39 2.23
N ALA A 234 8.22 4.17 3.56
CA ALA A 234 9.34 3.54 4.25
C ALA A 234 9.61 2.10 3.77
N GLU A 235 8.57 1.29 3.59
CA GLU A 235 8.68 -0.06 3.03
C GLU A 235 9.18 -0.03 1.57
N SER A 236 8.68 0.90 0.76
CA SER A 236 9.05 1.08 -0.65
C SER A 236 10.52 1.52 -0.83
N SER A 237 11.11 2.19 0.17
CA SER A 237 12.53 2.55 0.13
C SER A 237 13.48 1.33 0.15
N TYR A 238 12.94 0.14 0.37
CA TYR A 238 13.59 -1.18 0.26
C TYR A 238 12.86 -2.12 -0.71
N ASN A 239 12.02 -1.58 -1.61
CA ASN A 239 11.25 -2.36 -2.59
C ASN A 239 10.43 -3.49 -1.96
N SER A 240 9.93 -3.27 -0.74
CA SER A 240 9.39 -4.32 0.13
C SER A 240 8.05 -3.93 0.77
N VAL A 241 7.17 -3.29 0.01
CA VAL A 241 5.82 -2.94 0.48
C VAL A 241 5.06 -4.21 0.84
N THR A 242 4.52 -4.26 2.06
CA THR A 242 3.88 -5.47 2.62
C THR A 242 2.42 -5.64 2.22
N CYS A 243 1.81 -4.62 1.62
CA CYS A 243 0.41 -4.64 1.20
C CYS A 243 0.13 -3.69 0.04
N CYS A 244 -0.13 -4.25 -1.13
CA CYS A 244 -0.70 -3.53 -2.26
C CYS A 244 -2.21 -3.42 -2.05
N SER A 245 -2.73 -2.22 -1.76
CA SER A 245 -4.14 -2.00 -1.37
C SER A 245 -5.12 -2.29 -2.51
N GLY A 246 -6.26 -2.91 -2.20
CA GLY A 246 -7.31 -3.21 -3.16
C GLY A 246 -7.95 -2.00 -3.82
N SER A 247 -7.83 -0.81 -3.22
CA SER A 247 -8.35 0.42 -3.80
C SER A 247 -7.83 0.70 -5.21
N LEU A 248 -6.52 0.48 -5.43
CA LEU A 248 -5.89 0.40 -6.74
C LEU A 248 -4.46 -0.14 -6.55
N SER A 249 -4.15 -1.22 -7.23
CA SER A 249 -2.79 -1.76 -7.30
C SER A 249 -2.55 -2.41 -8.64
N PHE A 250 -1.32 -2.31 -9.10
CA PHE A 250 -0.89 -2.88 -10.37
C PHE A 250 0.02 -4.08 -10.09
N TYR A 251 -0.15 -5.15 -10.87
CA TYR A 251 0.61 -6.39 -10.75
C TYR A 251 1.14 -6.80 -12.11
N ARG A 252 2.42 -7.14 -12.19
CA ARG A 252 2.97 -7.76 -13.40
C ARG A 252 2.37 -9.17 -13.55
N ARG A 253 1.78 -9.47 -14.71
CA ARG A 253 1.09 -10.74 -14.97
C ARG A 253 1.96 -11.96 -14.63
N VAL A 254 3.18 -12.00 -15.13
CA VAL A 254 4.12 -13.11 -14.89
C VAL A 254 4.51 -13.31 -13.42
N ALA A 255 4.32 -12.31 -12.55
CA ALA A 255 4.59 -12.42 -11.14
C ALA A 255 3.44 -13.08 -10.34
N ILE A 256 2.23 -13.19 -10.92
CA ILE A 256 1.03 -13.66 -10.22
C ILE A 256 0.24 -14.73 -10.96
N GLN A 257 0.40 -14.91 -12.27
CA GLN A 257 -0.46 -15.80 -13.07
C GLN A 257 -0.48 -17.23 -12.56
N ASP A 258 0.66 -17.78 -12.15
CA ASP A 258 0.77 -19.16 -11.63
C ASP A 258 0.15 -19.31 -10.23
N PHE A 259 -0.17 -18.19 -9.57
CA PHE A 259 -0.66 -18.15 -8.20
C PHE A 259 -2.15 -17.76 -8.09
N ILE A 260 -2.73 -17.16 -9.12
CA ILE A 260 -4.11 -16.63 -9.05
C ILE A 260 -5.11 -17.72 -8.64
N HIS A 261 -4.97 -18.94 -9.18
CA HIS A 261 -5.86 -20.07 -8.86
C HIS A 261 -5.72 -20.48 -7.38
N GLU A 262 -4.49 -20.66 -6.86
CA GLU A 262 -4.26 -20.99 -5.45
C GLU A 262 -4.79 -19.86 -4.54
N TRP A 263 -4.53 -18.60 -4.91
CA TRP A 263 -5.00 -17.44 -4.17
C TRP A 263 -6.53 -17.34 -4.14
N ALA A 264 -7.20 -17.65 -5.24
CA ALA A 264 -8.67 -17.62 -5.32
C ALA A 264 -9.31 -18.69 -4.44
N ASN A 265 -8.62 -19.83 -4.25
CA ASN A 265 -9.04 -20.95 -3.42
C ASN A 265 -8.35 -20.99 -2.04
N ASP A 266 -7.86 -19.83 -1.55
CA ASP A 266 -7.09 -19.75 -0.29
C ASP A 266 -7.87 -20.33 0.90
N ARG A 267 -7.26 -21.26 1.61
CA ARG A 267 -7.80 -21.88 2.84
C ARG A 267 -6.94 -21.52 4.03
N PHE A 268 -7.59 -21.28 5.15
CA PHE A 268 -6.91 -20.97 6.40
C PHE A 268 -7.68 -21.56 7.59
N LEU A 269 -6.98 -22.27 8.48
CA LEU A 269 -7.57 -22.98 9.63
C LEU A 269 -8.76 -23.90 9.24
N GLY A 270 -8.65 -24.56 8.10
CA GLY A 270 -9.64 -25.52 7.59
C GLY A 270 -10.85 -24.92 6.89
N ILE A 271 -10.93 -23.60 6.74
CA ILE A 271 -12.05 -22.92 6.05
C ILE A 271 -11.57 -22.15 4.82
N ASP A 272 -12.48 -21.93 3.85
CA ASP A 272 -12.24 -21.01 2.74
C ASP A 272 -12.12 -19.59 3.27
N PHE A 273 -10.95 -18.98 3.04
CA PHE A 273 -10.63 -17.69 3.64
C PHE A 273 -10.83 -16.54 2.64
N LYS A 274 -11.97 -15.87 2.75
CA LYS A 274 -12.38 -14.78 1.84
C LYS A 274 -11.66 -13.46 2.10
N PHE A 275 -11.03 -13.31 3.25
CA PHE A 275 -10.26 -12.11 3.62
C PHE A 275 -8.81 -12.22 3.10
N CYS A 276 -7.99 -11.18 3.34
CA CYS A 276 -6.57 -11.20 2.98
C CYS A 276 -6.29 -11.30 1.45
N THR A 277 -7.09 -10.61 0.66
CA THR A 277 -6.91 -10.54 -0.80
C THR A 277 -5.55 -9.93 -1.15
N ASP A 278 -5.35 -8.70 -0.76
CA ASP A 278 -4.22 -7.86 -1.14
C ASP A 278 -2.90 -8.32 -0.52
N ARG A 279 -2.90 -8.62 0.79
CA ARG A 279 -1.71 -9.06 1.53
C ARG A 279 -1.20 -10.42 1.08
N ARG A 280 -2.11 -11.34 0.72
CA ARG A 280 -1.72 -12.68 0.27
C ARG A 280 -1.07 -12.64 -1.12
N MET A 281 -1.63 -11.83 -2.04
CA MET A 281 -1.04 -11.59 -3.36
C MET A 281 0.33 -10.91 -3.23
N THR A 282 0.41 -9.85 -2.42
CA THR A 282 1.67 -9.14 -2.16
C THR A 282 2.73 -10.07 -1.55
N ALA A 283 2.35 -10.93 -0.58
CA ALA A 283 3.27 -11.89 0.03
C ALA A 283 3.83 -12.87 -0.99
N HIS A 284 3.01 -13.37 -1.92
CA HIS A 284 3.47 -14.26 -3.00
C HIS A 284 4.56 -13.58 -3.85
N ILE A 285 4.34 -12.34 -4.27
CA ILE A 285 5.30 -11.58 -5.08
C ILE A 285 6.61 -11.35 -4.32
N LEU A 286 6.52 -10.98 -3.03
CA LEU A 286 7.69 -10.77 -2.17
C LEU A 286 8.50 -12.05 -1.92
N ALA A 287 7.86 -13.22 -2.01
CA ALA A 287 8.50 -14.54 -1.80
C ALA A 287 9.24 -15.04 -3.05
N ASN A 288 8.78 -14.66 -4.23
CA ASN A 288 9.20 -15.23 -5.49
C ASN A 288 10.21 -14.35 -6.23
N ARG A 289 10.91 -14.99 -7.18
CA ARG A 289 11.90 -14.36 -8.06
C ARG A 289 11.31 -14.23 -9.46
N PRO A 290 11.73 -13.23 -10.26
CA PRO A 290 11.57 -13.29 -11.70
C PRO A 290 12.14 -14.64 -12.18
N LYS A 291 11.36 -15.42 -12.93
CA LYS A 291 11.92 -16.56 -13.66
C LYS A 291 12.95 -15.98 -14.64
N SER A 292 14.11 -16.61 -14.78
CA SER A 292 15.07 -16.24 -15.81
C SER A 292 14.43 -16.54 -17.17
N ASP A 293 13.71 -15.61 -17.70
CA ASP A 293 13.11 -15.69 -19.03
C ASP A 293 14.07 -15.02 -19.98
N SER A 294 14.65 -15.79 -20.89
CA SER A 294 15.49 -15.29 -21.99
C SER A 294 14.78 -14.26 -22.86
N SER A 295 13.44 -14.11 -22.70
CA SER A 295 12.65 -13.08 -23.34
C SER A 295 12.70 -11.71 -22.61
N LEU A 296 13.03 -11.69 -21.31
CA LEU A 296 13.15 -10.45 -20.54
C LEU A 296 14.47 -9.71 -20.78
N ASP A 297 15.49 -10.43 -21.28
CA ASP A 297 16.82 -9.88 -21.59
C ASP A 297 16.92 -9.31 -23.01
N LYS A 298 15.91 -9.50 -23.86
CA LYS A 298 15.88 -8.86 -25.18
C LYS A 298 15.58 -7.37 -25.01
N LYS A 299 16.64 -6.55 -25.10
CA LYS A 299 16.51 -5.11 -25.36
C LYS A 299 15.57 -4.92 -26.56
N PRO A 300 14.73 -3.87 -26.59
CA PRO A 300 14.04 -3.50 -27.81
C PRO A 300 15.08 -3.38 -28.92
N GLN A 301 14.93 -4.15 -30.00
CA GLN A 301 15.76 -3.96 -31.18
C GLN A 301 15.46 -2.55 -31.71
N GLU A 302 16.34 -1.62 -31.42
CA GLU A 302 16.50 -0.44 -32.27
C GLU A 302 16.89 -0.95 -33.63
N HIS A 303 16.10 -0.65 -34.63
CA HIS A 303 16.50 -0.80 -36.03
C HIS A 303 17.68 0.14 -36.26
N MET A 304 18.88 -0.34 -36.00
CA MET A 304 20.08 0.26 -36.53
C MET A 304 20.27 -0.21 -37.98
N PRO A 305 20.62 0.70 -38.92
CA PRO A 305 21.03 0.31 -40.26
C PRO A 305 22.31 -0.52 -40.15
N ILE A 306 22.38 -1.60 -40.92
CA ILE A 306 23.50 -2.52 -41.02
C ILE A 306 24.71 -1.75 -41.52
N LEU A 307 25.65 -1.42 -40.62
CA LEU A 307 27.02 -1.12 -40.99
C LEU A 307 27.84 -2.38 -40.69
N GLN A 308 28.39 -2.96 -41.72
CA GLN A 308 29.38 -4.04 -41.63
C GLN A 308 30.61 -3.49 -40.92
N THR A 309 30.93 -4.00 -39.74
CA THR A 309 32.22 -3.82 -39.07
C THR A 309 32.72 -5.16 -38.56
N GLY A 310 34.04 -5.34 -38.62
CA GLY A 310 34.73 -6.61 -38.56
C GLY A 310 34.76 -7.31 -37.21
N ASP A 311 35.24 -8.55 -37.22
CA ASP A 311 35.23 -9.54 -36.13
C ASP A 311 36.01 -9.18 -34.86
N ASP A 312 36.73 -8.07 -34.81
CA ASP A 312 37.62 -7.69 -33.69
C ASP A 312 36.89 -6.97 -32.53
N ASP A 313 35.67 -6.48 -32.76
CA ASP A 313 34.91 -5.72 -31.74
C ASP A 313 34.10 -6.62 -30.77
N ILE A 314 33.92 -7.91 -31.10
CA ILE A 314 33.13 -8.86 -30.29
C ILE A 314 33.93 -9.35 -29.07
N GLU A 315 35.24 -9.42 -29.17
CA GLU A 315 36.11 -9.90 -28.07
C GLU A 315 36.32 -8.83 -26.99
N THR A 316 36.26 -7.55 -27.37
CA THR A 316 36.39 -6.42 -26.44
C THR A 316 35.12 -6.21 -25.62
N MET A 317 33.92 -6.53 -26.14
CA MET A 317 32.66 -6.46 -25.42
C MET A 317 32.47 -7.61 -24.41
N LYS A 318 33.13 -8.73 -24.59
CA LYS A 318 33.11 -9.85 -23.63
C LYS A 318 33.96 -9.62 -22.37
N LYS A 319 34.90 -8.67 -22.44
CA LYS A 319 35.80 -8.35 -21.31
C LYS A 319 35.30 -7.30 -20.36
N SER A 320 34.13 -6.68 -20.59
CA SER A 320 33.53 -5.67 -19.73
C SER A 320 32.39 -6.22 -18.83
N LEU A 321 32.19 -7.52 -18.81
CA LEU A 321 31.33 -8.17 -17.84
C LEU A 321 32.18 -8.52 -16.60
N ASP A 322 32.01 -7.76 -15.54
CA ASP A 322 32.69 -7.90 -14.27
C ASP A 322 32.42 -9.31 -13.69
N PRO A 323 33.46 -10.13 -13.40
CA PRO A 323 33.29 -11.47 -12.80
C PRO A 323 32.64 -11.44 -11.42
N ASP A 324 32.58 -10.27 -10.75
CA ASP A 324 31.98 -10.11 -9.44
C ASP A 324 30.43 -10.04 -9.47
N ASP A 325 29.81 -9.90 -10.65
CA ASP A 325 28.35 -9.98 -10.80
C ASP A 325 27.78 -11.42 -10.66
N GLU A 326 28.60 -12.46 -10.79
CA GLU A 326 28.15 -13.85 -10.59
C GLU A 326 28.01 -14.25 -9.12
N ILE A 327 28.68 -13.57 -8.18
CA ILE A 327 28.62 -13.90 -6.75
C ILE A 327 27.41 -13.23 -6.06
N SER A 328 26.85 -12.16 -6.62
CA SER A 328 25.66 -11.47 -6.09
C SER A 328 24.31 -12.12 -6.48
N ASN A 329 24.33 -13.18 -7.28
CA ASN A 329 23.15 -13.85 -7.88
C ASN A 329 22.22 -14.56 -6.88
N HIS A 330 22.38 -14.37 -5.58
CA HIS A 330 21.69 -15.20 -4.59
C HIS A 330 20.36 -14.64 -4.08
N ARG A 331 19.86 -13.44 -4.47
CA ARG A 331 18.58 -12.92 -3.91
C ARG A 331 17.83 -11.91 -4.76
N ILE A 332 17.72 -12.05 -6.07
CA ILE A 332 16.84 -11.17 -6.86
C ILE A 332 15.40 -11.62 -6.65
N THR A 333 14.65 -10.94 -5.80
CA THR A 333 13.19 -11.09 -5.64
C THR A 333 12.48 -9.96 -6.37
N TRP A 334 11.18 -10.16 -6.69
CA TRP A 334 10.37 -9.09 -7.25
C TRP A 334 10.36 -7.85 -6.33
N ASN A 335 10.45 -6.66 -6.94
CA ASN A 335 10.23 -5.39 -6.26
C ASN A 335 8.74 -5.17 -6.03
N VAL A 336 8.39 -4.66 -4.86
CA VAL A 336 7.05 -4.19 -4.53
C VAL A 336 7.15 -2.77 -4.03
N GLU A 337 6.57 -1.83 -4.76
CA GLU A 337 6.78 -0.41 -4.53
C GLU A 337 5.47 0.36 -4.31
N TYR A 338 5.61 1.58 -3.82
CA TYR A 338 4.53 2.54 -3.62
C TYR A 338 4.81 3.80 -4.42
N SER A 339 3.82 4.29 -5.18
CA SER A 339 3.89 5.60 -5.83
C SER A 339 2.93 6.60 -5.21
N ASN A 340 3.49 7.72 -4.74
CA ASN A 340 2.69 8.85 -4.29
C ASN A 340 2.10 9.67 -5.46
N SER A 341 2.63 9.52 -6.67
CA SER A 341 2.17 10.26 -7.86
C SER A 341 0.90 9.68 -8.48
N ILE A 342 0.60 8.38 -8.22
CA ILE A 342 -0.63 7.74 -8.68
C ILE A 342 -1.69 7.86 -7.59
N LYS A 343 -2.83 8.48 -7.91
CA LYS A 343 -3.90 8.79 -6.95
C LYS A 343 -5.16 7.98 -7.22
N VAL A 344 -5.80 7.54 -6.14
CA VAL A 344 -7.10 6.87 -6.16
C VAL A 344 -7.97 7.43 -5.03
N ASN A 345 -9.20 7.78 -5.34
CA ASN A 345 -10.20 8.15 -4.35
C ASN A 345 -10.93 6.89 -3.88
N VAL A 346 -11.11 6.75 -2.58
CA VAL A 346 -11.71 5.57 -1.96
C VAL A 346 -13.00 5.92 -1.25
N GLY A 347 -13.99 5.07 -1.38
CA GLY A 347 -15.17 5.06 -0.52
C GLY A 347 -14.81 4.55 0.87
N VAL A 348 -15.37 5.15 1.91
CA VAL A 348 -15.10 4.72 3.29
C VAL A 348 -16.38 4.67 4.12
N PRO A 349 -16.43 3.82 5.17
CA PRO A 349 -17.55 3.76 6.09
C PRO A 349 -17.88 5.11 6.73
N LYS A 350 -19.16 5.46 6.77
CA LYS A 350 -19.65 6.73 7.33
C LYS A 350 -20.11 6.62 8.78
N THR A 351 -20.31 5.41 9.30
CA THR A 351 -20.75 5.16 10.67
C THR A 351 -19.69 4.38 11.46
N PHE A 352 -19.69 4.53 12.79
CA PHE A 352 -18.77 3.80 13.65
C PHE A 352 -18.95 2.28 13.52
N GLY A 353 -20.19 1.78 13.45
CA GLY A 353 -20.47 0.35 13.30
C GLY A 353 -19.93 -0.23 12.01
N SER A 354 -20.11 0.44 10.88
CA SER A 354 -19.55 0.00 9.58
C SER A 354 -18.01 0.11 9.55
N LEU A 355 -17.44 1.12 10.22
CA LEU A 355 -15.99 1.25 10.38
C LEU A 355 -15.43 0.11 11.25
N ALA A 356 -16.08 -0.23 12.36
CA ALA A 356 -15.66 -1.35 13.21
C ALA A 356 -15.68 -2.68 12.43
N LYS A 357 -16.73 -2.95 11.65
CA LYS A 357 -16.79 -4.12 10.75
C LYS A 357 -15.62 -4.15 9.74
N GLN A 358 -15.29 -3.01 9.13
CA GLN A 358 -14.14 -2.88 8.22
C GLN A 358 -12.83 -3.18 8.96
N GLN A 359 -12.63 -2.64 10.18
CA GLN A 359 -11.44 -2.89 10.99
C GLN A 359 -11.31 -4.36 11.39
N ILE A 360 -12.40 -5.04 11.74
CA ILE A 360 -12.42 -6.49 12.03
C ILE A 360 -11.94 -7.27 10.79
N ARG A 361 -12.44 -6.96 9.60
CA ARG A 361 -11.98 -7.60 8.35
C ARG A 361 -10.47 -7.39 8.14
N TRP A 362 -9.98 -6.18 8.36
CA TRP A 362 -8.56 -5.87 8.22
C TRP A 362 -7.69 -6.57 9.27
N LYS A 363 -8.20 -6.75 10.50
CA LYS A 363 -7.50 -7.53 11.53
C LYS A 363 -7.48 -9.02 11.20
N LYS A 364 -8.57 -9.60 10.70
CA LYS A 364 -8.58 -10.98 10.18
C LYS A 364 -7.57 -11.16 9.03
N SER A 365 -7.53 -10.22 8.09
CA SER A 365 -6.52 -10.19 7.03
C SER A 365 -5.10 -10.09 7.58
N PHE A 366 -4.86 -9.25 8.60
CA PHE A 366 -3.56 -9.15 9.27
C PHE A 366 -3.14 -10.47 9.92
N ILE A 367 -4.04 -11.15 10.65
CA ILE A 367 -3.74 -12.46 11.27
C ILE A 367 -3.31 -13.47 10.20
N ARG A 368 -4.03 -13.57 9.08
CA ARG A 368 -3.61 -14.44 7.97
C ARG A 368 -2.25 -14.06 7.40
N SER A 369 -1.96 -12.75 7.33
CA SER A 369 -0.69 -12.25 6.80
C SER A 369 0.51 -12.54 7.71
N LEU A 370 0.31 -12.81 9.01
CA LEU A 370 1.38 -13.27 9.90
C LEU A 370 2.04 -14.56 9.38
N PHE A 371 1.24 -15.45 8.81
CA PHE A 371 1.73 -16.71 8.23
C PHE A 371 2.22 -16.52 6.78
N ALA A 372 1.53 -15.69 5.99
CA ALA A 372 1.90 -15.50 4.59
C ALA A 372 3.14 -14.58 4.44
N THR A 373 3.07 -13.36 4.97
CA THR A 373 4.17 -12.40 4.88
C THR A 373 5.24 -12.68 5.94
N GLY A 374 4.83 -12.96 7.18
CA GLY A 374 5.76 -13.21 8.29
C GLY A 374 6.68 -14.41 8.04
N GLY A 375 6.19 -15.47 7.38
CA GLY A 375 7.00 -16.64 7.06
C GLY A 375 8.09 -16.42 6.01
N ILE A 376 8.02 -15.31 5.24
CA ILE A 376 8.93 -15.09 4.11
C ILE A 376 9.72 -13.77 4.21
N PHE A 377 9.30 -12.84 5.05
CA PHE A 377 9.81 -11.46 5.03
C PHE A 377 11.29 -11.37 5.50
N TRP A 378 11.80 -12.36 6.22
CA TRP A 378 13.21 -12.50 6.57
C TRP A 378 14.14 -12.60 5.34
N LYS A 379 13.60 -12.96 4.16
CA LYS A 379 14.32 -12.98 2.89
C LYS A 379 14.57 -11.58 2.30
N ARG A 380 13.90 -10.56 2.81
CA ARG A 380 14.06 -9.16 2.40
C ARG A 380 15.27 -8.54 3.08
N PRO A 381 15.74 -7.34 2.67
CA PRO A 381 16.89 -6.68 3.31
C PRO A 381 16.75 -6.64 4.84
N SER A 382 17.80 -6.98 5.56
CA SER A 382 17.76 -7.28 7.01
C SER A 382 17.15 -6.17 7.85
N PHE A 383 17.43 -4.89 7.52
CA PHE A 383 16.90 -3.76 8.29
C PHE A 383 15.38 -3.64 8.17
N ILE A 384 14.81 -3.73 6.96
CA ILE A 384 13.35 -3.62 6.79
C ILE A 384 12.65 -4.87 7.30
N ALA A 385 13.30 -6.04 7.25
CA ALA A 385 12.79 -7.27 7.83
C ALA A 385 12.71 -7.15 9.37
N LEU A 386 13.77 -6.68 10.01
CA LEU A 386 13.79 -6.42 11.45
C LEU A 386 12.68 -5.43 11.86
N LEU A 387 12.58 -4.32 11.14
CA LEU A 387 11.54 -3.31 11.39
C LEU A 387 10.13 -3.87 11.24
N TYR A 388 9.89 -4.73 10.25
CA TYR A 388 8.62 -5.42 10.07
C TYR A 388 8.28 -6.34 11.26
N TYR A 389 9.24 -7.15 11.73
CA TYR A 389 8.99 -8.06 12.85
C TYR A 389 8.78 -7.30 14.17
N ILE A 390 9.55 -6.23 14.44
CA ILE A 390 9.32 -5.37 15.60
C ILE A 390 7.91 -4.76 15.54
N GLN A 391 7.51 -4.17 14.43
CA GLN A 391 6.18 -3.60 14.27
C GLN A 391 5.07 -4.63 14.44
N THR A 392 5.29 -5.85 13.94
CA THR A 392 4.34 -6.96 14.04
C THR A 392 4.19 -7.41 15.49
N ALA A 393 5.29 -7.62 16.21
CA ALA A 393 5.29 -7.96 17.63
C ALA A 393 4.58 -6.88 18.47
N MET A 394 4.89 -5.60 18.21
CA MET A 394 4.22 -4.48 18.90
C MET A 394 2.71 -4.44 18.67
N LYS A 395 2.25 -4.75 17.44
CA LYS A 395 0.80 -4.82 17.14
C LYS A 395 0.12 -5.96 17.89
N LEU A 396 0.79 -7.10 18.07
CA LEU A 396 0.26 -8.27 18.80
C LEU A 396 0.22 -8.01 20.31
N ILE A 397 1.27 -7.39 20.86
CA ILE A 397 1.39 -7.13 22.32
C ILE A 397 0.54 -5.91 22.75
N ARG A 398 0.19 -5.01 21.83
CA ARG A 398 -0.52 -3.77 22.15
C ARG A 398 -1.76 -3.93 23.04
N PRO A 399 -2.69 -4.87 22.82
CA PRO A 399 -3.87 -5.03 23.70
C PRO A 399 -3.46 -5.31 25.16
N TYR A 400 -2.42 -6.13 25.36
CA TYR A 400 -1.88 -6.43 26.69
C TYR A 400 -1.29 -5.17 27.34
N ILE A 401 -0.48 -4.41 26.62
CA ILE A 401 0.13 -3.17 27.14
C ILE A 401 -0.95 -2.15 27.50
N VAL A 402 -2.00 -2.01 26.69
CA VAL A 402 -3.14 -1.13 27.01
C VAL A 402 -3.82 -1.56 28.32
N PHE A 403 -4.13 -2.84 28.45
CA PHE A 403 -4.75 -3.40 29.66
C PHE A 403 -3.83 -3.20 30.88
N TYR A 404 -2.57 -3.57 30.78
CA TYR A 404 -1.58 -3.47 31.83
C TYR A 404 -1.43 -2.03 32.32
N THR A 405 -1.28 -1.08 31.39
CA THR A 405 -1.05 0.33 31.71
C THR A 405 -2.29 0.99 32.33
N ILE A 406 -3.49 0.67 31.85
CA ILE A 406 -4.72 1.38 32.28
C ILE A 406 -5.37 0.73 33.51
N ILE A 407 -5.18 -0.56 33.71
CA ILE A 407 -5.82 -1.29 34.81
C ILE A 407 -4.79 -1.70 35.86
N ILE A 408 -3.72 -2.40 35.48
CA ILE A 408 -2.81 -3.01 36.47
C ILE A 408 -1.92 -1.98 37.14
N LEU A 409 -1.35 -1.03 36.42
CA LEU A 409 -0.45 -0.02 37.02
C LEU A 409 -1.18 0.91 38.00
N PRO A 410 -2.38 1.46 37.72
CA PRO A 410 -3.15 2.21 38.71
C PRO A 410 -3.46 1.42 39.97
N LEU A 411 -3.83 0.11 39.86
CA LEU A 411 -4.06 -0.77 41.00
C LEU A 411 -2.80 -0.98 41.85
N LYS A 412 -1.61 -0.85 41.25
CA LYS A 412 -0.29 -0.87 41.94
C LYS A 412 0.12 0.50 42.47
N GLY A 413 -0.65 1.57 42.23
CA GLY A 413 -0.31 2.95 42.58
C GLY A 413 0.72 3.61 41.66
N ASP A 414 1.12 2.96 40.54
CA ASP A 414 2.10 3.51 39.60
C ASP A 414 1.44 4.40 38.52
N PHE A 415 1.01 5.58 38.96
CA PHE A 415 0.45 6.59 38.05
C PHE A 415 1.52 7.27 37.20
N ALA A 416 2.78 7.27 37.61
CA ALA A 416 3.89 7.87 36.86
C ALA A 416 4.08 7.16 35.52
N SER A 417 4.12 5.83 35.49
CA SER A 417 4.20 5.03 34.28
C SER A 417 2.98 5.23 33.36
N VAL A 418 1.77 5.37 33.93
CA VAL A 418 0.56 5.65 33.16
C VAL A 418 0.66 7.00 32.44
N LEU A 419 1.03 8.06 33.18
CA LEU A 419 1.18 9.41 32.62
C LEU A 419 2.28 9.47 31.57
N PHE A 420 3.42 8.82 31.80
CA PHE A 420 4.50 8.69 30.85
C PHE A 420 4.05 8.05 29.53
N TRP A 421 3.28 6.97 29.60
CA TRP A 421 2.77 6.29 28.41
C TRP A 421 1.77 7.15 27.65
N ILE A 422 0.83 7.82 28.35
CA ILE A 422 -0.15 8.74 27.74
C ILE A 422 0.58 9.91 27.06
N ALA A 423 1.57 10.51 27.71
CA ALA A 423 2.37 11.58 27.13
C ALA A 423 3.09 11.12 25.83
N GLY A 424 3.66 9.90 25.84
CA GLY A 424 4.25 9.29 24.67
C GLY A 424 3.26 9.06 23.53
N LEU A 425 2.04 8.68 23.86
CA LEU A 425 0.95 8.49 22.88
C LEU A 425 0.53 9.83 22.26
N MET A 426 0.36 10.88 23.07
CA MET A 426 0.07 12.24 22.63
C MET A 426 1.19 12.78 21.74
N PHE A 427 2.44 12.64 22.16
CA PHE A 427 3.60 13.04 21.35
C PHE A 427 3.58 12.37 19.97
N THR A 428 3.37 11.06 19.92
CA THR A 428 3.27 10.32 18.65
C THR A 428 2.13 10.85 17.79
N GLY A 429 0.97 11.14 18.38
CA GLY A 429 -0.18 11.74 17.70
C GLY A 429 0.14 13.11 17.11
N MET A 430 0.86 13.95 17.86
CA MET A 430 1.29 15.29 17.41
C MET A 430 2.32 15.23 16.29
N ILE A 431 3.31 14.34 16.35
CA ILE A 431 4.29 14.14 15.25
C ILE A 431 3.54 13.79 13.94
N TRP A 432 2.57 12.88 14.01
CA TRP A 432 1.78 12.54 12.83
C TRP A 432 0.83 13.67 12.39
N ALA A 433 0.35 14.50 13.30
CA ALA A 433 -0.44 15.69 12.96
C ALA A 433 0.39 16.72 12.20
N VAL A 434 1.61 17.01 12.66
CA VAL A 434 2.56 17.90 11.98
C VAL A 434 2.92 17.33 10.61
N GLU A 435 3.21 16.04 10.49
CA GLU A 435 3.50 15.38 9.22
C GLU A 435 2.35 15.54 8.21
N TYR A 436 1.11 15.31 8.67
CA TYR A 436 -0.07 15.48 7.83
C TYR A 436 -0.22 16.95 7.38
N ARG A 437 -0.05 17.91 8.30
CA ARG A 437 -0.13 19.35 8.03
C ARG A 437 0.89 19.82 7.00
N LEU A 438 2.13 19.33 7.08
CA LEU A 438 3.19 19.66 6.12
C LEU A 438 2.85 19.24 4.70
N ARG A 439 2.12 18.14 4.54
CA ARG A 439 1.74 17.59 3.23
C ARG A 439 0.42 18.12 2.71
N ASN A 440 -0.51 18.41 3.60
CA ASN A 440 -1.86 18.87 3.30
C ASN A 440 -2.15 20.19 4.06
N PRO A 441 -1.51 21.33 3.68
CA PRO A 441 -1.56 22.57 4.46
C PRO A 441 -2.95 23.19 4.52
N ASP A 442 -3.82 22.90 3.52
CA ASP A 442 -5.07 23.62 3.30
C ASP A 442 -6.33 22.91 3.77
N ASP A 443 -6.21 21.70 4.35
CA ASP A 443 -7.42 20.90 4.66
C ASP A 443 -7.84 20.88 6.12
N GLY A 444 -7.02 21.36 7.04
CA GLY A 444 -7.34 21.41 8.48
C GLY A 444 -7.51 20.06 9.17
N LEU A 445 -7.48 18.94 8.44
CA LEU A 445 -7.78 17.61 8.98
C LEU A 445 -6.70 17.06 9.93
N TRP A 446 -5.54 17.69 9.97
CA TRP A 446 -4.44 17.32 10.88
C TRP A 446 -4.87 17.29 12.36
N LEU A 447 -5.89 18.07 12.76
CA LEU A 447 -6.45 18.11 14.11
C LEU A 447 -7.11 16.77 14.53
N TYR A 448 -7.59 15.99 13.57
CA TYR A 448 -8.17 14.67 13.82
C TYR A 448 -7.12 13.61 14.16
N ARG A 449 -5.84 13.88 13.91
CA ARG A 449 -4.79 12.86 14.04
C ARG A 449 -4.46 12.46 15.48
N PRO A 450 -4.31 13.37 16.45
CA PRO A 450 -4.15 12.98 17.85
C PRO A 450 -5.32 12.15 18.36
N ALA A 451 -6.55 12.59 18.12
CA ALA A 451 -7.75 11.85 18.51
C ALA A 451 -7.83 10.44 17.88
N PHE A 452 -7.46 10.33 16.59
CA PHE A 452 -7.38 9.02 15.93
C PHE A 452 -6.34 8.10 16.58
N THR A 453 -5.22 8.64 17.08
CA THR A 453 -4.20 7.85 17.78
C THR A 453 -4.77 7.20 19.04
N PHE A 454 -5.61 7.92 19.80
CA PHE A 454 -6.34 7.36 20.92
C PHE A 454 -7.33 6.25 20.51
N ILE A 455 -8.18 6.50 19.51
CA ILE A 455 -9.11 5.50 18.99
C ILE A 455 -8.37 4.24 18.52
N ASN A 456 -7.28 4.39 17.82
CA ASN A 456 -6.47 3.28 17.34
C ASN A 456 -5.85 2.46 18.49
N THR A 457 -5.49 3.13 19.57
CA THR A 457 -4.87 2.48 20.75
C THR A 457 -5.92 1.85 21.66
N PHE A 458 -6.96 2.57 22.03
CA PHE A 458 -7.92 2.13 23.04
C PHE A 458 -9.08 1.30 22.48
N VAL A 459 -9.42 1.45 21.20
CA VAL A 459 -10.53 0.72 20.57
C VAL A 459 -10.02 -0.35 19.61
N TYR A 460 -9.21 0.03 18.64
CA TYR A 460 -8.83 -0.90 17.54
C TYR A 460 -7.85 -1.98 17.98
N SER A 461 -7.11 -1.79 19.08
CA SER A 461 -6.25 -2.86 19.63
C SER A 461 -7.08 -4.07 20.09
N TRP A 462 -8.24 -3.85 20.72
CA TRP A 462 -9.14 -4.91 21.19
C TRP A 462 -9.83 -5.65 20.05
N LEU A 463 -10.07 -4.98 18.93
CA LEU A 463 -10.61 -5.64 17.73
C LEU A 463 -9.67 -6.73 17.17
N LEU A 464 -8.38 -6.71 17.53
CA LEU A 464 -7.47 -7.78 17.16
C LEU A 464 -7.81 -9.08 17.88
N ILE A 465 -8.06 -9.03 19.18
CA ILE A 465 -8.47 -10.17 20.01
C ILE A 465 -9.81 -10.70 19.50
N TYR A 466 -10.81 -9.83 19.35
CA TYR A 466 -12.10 -10.20 18.79
C TYR A 466 -11.99 -10.88 17.42
N SER A 467 -11.13 -10.35 16.54
CA SER A 467 -10.90 -10.91 15.22
C SER A 467 -10.22 -12.28 15.26
N ALA A 468 -9.32 -12.51 16.24
CA ALA A 468 -8.69 -13.81 16.43
C ALA A 468 -9.70 -14.85 16.89
N ILE A 469 -10.55 -14.53 17.87
CA ILE A 469 -11.61 -15.42 18.39
C ILE A 469 -12.63 -15.74 17.27
N THR A 470 -13.00 -14.74 16.48
CA THR A 470 -14.00 -14.87 15.41
C THR A 470 -13.42 -15.18 14.03
N ILE A 471 -12.18 -15.64 13.94
CA ILE A 471 -11.45 -15.81 12.67
C ILE A 471 -12.18 -16.73 11.70
N ARG A 472 -12.84 -17.77 12.20
CA ARG A 472 -13.61 -18.75 11.42
C ARG A 472 -14.99 -18.23 10.94
N ASN A 473 -15.47 -17.11 11.48
CA ASN A 473 -16.73 -16.54 11.02
C ASN A 473 -16.56 -15.95 9.62
N LYS A 474 -17.31 -16.53 8.66
CA LYS A 474 -17.27 -16.18 7.23
C LYS A 474 -18.09 -14.94 6.85
N SER A 475 -18.85 -14.34 7.80
CA SER A 475 -19.70 -13.19 7.49
C SER A 475 -18.85 -12.03 6.95
N TRP A 476 -19.17 -11.60 5.72
CA TRP A 476 -18.48 -10.50 5.05
C TRP A 476 -19.07 -9.14 5.43
N ARG A 477 -20.38 -9.11 5.81
CA ARG A 477 -21.14 -7.88 6.14
C ARG A 477 -21.75 -7.94 7.53
#